data_a8f0bb9c694471eec2c9eecc75d847f7
#
_entry.id   a8f0bb9c694471eec2c9eecc75d847f7
#
_cell.length_a   1.000
_cell.length_b   1.000
_cell.length_c   1.000
_cell.angle_alpha   90.00
_cell.angle_beta   90.00
_cell.angle_gamma   90.00
#
_symmetry.space_group_name_H-M   'P 1'
#
loop_
_entity.id
_entity.type
_entity.pdbx_description
1 polymer ?
#
loop_
_entity_poly.entity_id
_entity_poly.type
_entity_poly.pdbx_seq_one_letter_code
_entity_poly.pdbx_strand_id
1 'polypeptide(L)'
;MKNIRNTLLAIFSLLISPCLMLAQQLSEMYTIVEYPAVPAKFCDLEETMKETSGIIFSAGNVWTINDSGGEAEIYKIDKETGMVIQKVILLNGSNVDWEDITEDENYIYVGDFGNNDGNRKDLKVYKIAKKDLSNKKKIEVNAGIIEFSFKDQQSFEENKRNHNFDCESIISFGDSLILFSKNWEDRKTRMYRMSKTPGKYQIQPVEVFDADGLVTGADFNATLKKLVLIGYKDYMPFIFLINDFDGETLKGKEIYRFNLFKMKDSQAEGIAWSTGETVLFSTEQTKTYLQQVFEFDFQKVFKIMGK
;
A
#
# COMPACT_ATOMS: atom_id res chain seq x y z
N MET A 1 66.92 -0.23 40.54
CA MET A 1 66.36 -0.83 39.35
C MET A 1 64.86 -0.97 39.54
N LYS A 2 64.10 -0.09 38.94
CA LYS A 2 62.62 -0.06 39.04
C LYS A 2 62.06 -0.73 37.82
N ASN A 3 61.29 -1.82 37.99
CA ASN A 3 60.56 -2.49 36.93
C ASN A 3 59.25 -1.68 36.61
N ILE A 4 59.16 -1.16 35.39
CA ILE A 4 57.92 -0.57 34.83
C ILE A 4 57.22 -1.72 34.15
N ARG A 5 56.08 -2.14 34.72
CA ARG A 5 55.12 -3.03 34.06
C ARG A 5 54.19 -2.14 33.15
N ASN A 6 54.39 -2.27 31.85
CA ASN A 6 53.48 -1.72 30.88
C ASN A 6 52.20 -2.57 30.81
N THR A 7 51.10 -2.04 31.30
CA THR A 7 49.78 -2.62 31.12
C THR A 7 49.23 -2.12 29.78
N LEU A 8 49.25 -2.93 28.73
CA LEU A 8 48.53 -2.67 27.50
C LEU A 8 47.03 -2.88 27.77
N LEU A 9 46.26 -1.79 27.83
CA LEU A 9 44.79 -1.85 27.68
C LEU A 9 44.48 -2.08 26.22
N ALA A 10 44.07 -3.28 25.86
CA ALA A 10 43.48 -3.57 24.56
C ALA A 10 42.04 -3.01 24.53
N ILE A 11 41.83 -1.87 23.88
CA ILE A 11 40.50 -1.35 23.56
C ILE A 11 39.98 -2.19 22.41
N PHE A 12 39.13 -3.19 22.69
CA PHE A 12 38.31 -3.87 21.70
C PHE A 12 37.19 -2.91 21.32
N SER A 13 37.40 -2.09 20.30
CA SER A 13 36.30 -1.41 19.61
C SER A 13 35.54 -2.47 18.81
N LEU A 14 34.40 -2.91 19.31
CA LEU A 14 33.44 -3.68 18.52
C LEU A 14 33.01 -2.80 17.35
N LEU A 15 33.59 -3.02 16.19
CA LEU A 15 33.08 -2.51 14.92
C LEU A 15 31.78 -3.29 14.63
N ILE A 16 30.66 -2.79 15.13
CA ILE A 16 29.33 -3.30 14.74
C ILE A 16 29.17 -3.00 13.24
N SER A 17 28.96 -4.03 12.43
CA SER A 17 28.73 -3.89 11.01
C SER A 17 27.54 -2.93 10.78
N PRO A 18 27.59 -2.01 9.78
CA PRO A 18 26.44 -1.16 9.41
C PRO A 18 25.16 -1.96 9.17
N CYS A 19 25.26 -3.16 8.64
CA CYS A 19 24.15 -4.07 8.44
C CYS A 19 23.52 -4.54 9.76
N LEU A 20 24.35 -4.76 10.80
CA LEU A 20 23.87 -5.16 12.13
C LEU A 20 23.18 -3.99 12.85
N MET A 21 23.68 -2.76 12.69
CA MET A 21 23.03 -1.56 13.21
C MET A 21 21.67 -1.31 12.56
N LEU A 22 21.58 -1.46 11.24
CA LEU A 22 20.32 -1.31 10.52
C LEU A 22 19.30 -2.37 10.96
N ALA A 23 19.71 -3.64 11.05
CA ALA A 23 18.83 -4.72 11.52
C ALA A 23 18.34 -4.49 12.95
N GLN A 24 19.20 -3.98 13.84
CA GLN A 24 18.81 -3.62 15.20
C GLN A 24 17.84 -2.43 15.20
N GLN A 25 18.08 -1.40 14.42
CA GLN A 25 17.20 -0.24 14.31
C GLN A 25 15.81 -0.63 13.78
N LEU A 26 15.72 -1.48 12.76
CA LEU A 26 14.46 -1.97 12.23
C LEU A 26 13.70 -2.84 13.26
N SER A 27 14.41 -3.67 14.03
CA SER A 27 13.79 -4.50 15.07
C SER A 27 13.24 -3.70 16.25
N GLU A 28 13.68 -2.45 16.42
CA GLU A 28 13.10 -1.51 17.39
C GLU A 28 11.82 -0.82 16.85
N MET A 29 11.64 -0.78 15.52
CA MET A 29 10.49 -0.15 14.90
C MET A 29 9.30 -1.09 14.73
N TYR A 30 9.56 -2.36 14.37
CA TYR A 30 8.52 -3.36 14.14
C TYR A 30 9.04 -4.80 14.35
N THR A 31 8.11 -5.69 14.69
CA THR A 31 8.39 -7.13 14.81
C THR A 31 8.32 -7.78 13.44
N ILE A 32 9.43 -8.40 13.01
CA ILE A 32 9.47 -9.16 11.75
C ILE A 32 8.97 -10.58 11.99
N VAL A 33 8.09 -11.03 11.10
CA VAL A 33 7.50 -12.37 11.08
C VAL A 33 7.74 -12.99 9.72
N GLU A 34 8.50 -14.07 9.68
CA GLU A 34 8.68 -14.86 8.46
C GLU A 34 7.49 -15.82 8.29
N TYR A 35 6.58 -15.49 7.37
CA TYR A 35 5.39 -16.32 7.14
C TYR A 35 5.75 -17.59 6.35
N PRO A 36 5.52 -18.80 6.91
CA PRO A 36 6.11 -20.03 6.38
C PRO A 36 5.36 -20.65 5.20
N ALA A 37 4.21 -20.12 4.81
CA ALA A 37 3.33 -20.70 3.81
C ALA A 37 3.00 -19.71 2.69
N VAL A 38 2.36 -20.19 1.63
CA VAL A 38 1.63 -19.33 0.68
C VAL A 38 0.27 -19.01 1.31
N PRO A 39 -0.16 -17.74 1.33
CA PRO A 39 -1.51 -17.38 1.72
C PRO A 39 -2.58 -18.13 0.92
N ALA A 40 -3.76 -18.28 1.49
CA ALA A 40 -4.83 -18.96 0.78
C ALA A 40 -5.28 -18.18 -0.45
N LYS A 41 -5.38 -18.83 -1.60
CA LYS A 41 -5.93 -18.19 -2.79
C LYS A 41 -7.43 -17.95 -2.57
N PHE A 42 -7.87 -16.70 -2.76
CA PHE A 42 -9.27 -16.32 -2.68
C PHE A 42 -9.97 -16.55 -4.03
N CYS A 43 -9.43 -15.96 -5.12
CA CYS A 43 -9.87 -16.24 -6.50
C CYS A 43 -8.78 -15.91 -7.51
N ASP A 44 -8.90 -16.48 -8.72
CA ASP A 44 -8.19 -16.01 -9.89
C ASP A 44 -8.96 -14.82 -10.48
N LEU A 45 -8.29 -13.86 -11.10
CA LEU A 45 -8.91 -12.74 -11.79
C LEU A 45 -8.93 -13.00 -13.30
N GLU A 46 -9.94 -12.47 -14.01
CA GLU A 46 -9.97 -12.61 -15.47
C GLU A 46 -8.91 -11.73 -16.16
N GLU A 47 -8.59 -12.04 -17.42
CA GLU A 47 -7.52 -11.39 -18.21
C GLU A 47 -7.64 -9.87 -18.29
N THR A 48 -8.85 -9.33 -18.21
CA THR A 48 -9.09 -7.87 -18.21
C THR A 48 -8.48 -7.16 -17.00
N MET A 49 -8.10 -7.90 -15.96
CA MET A 49 -7.52 -7.39 -14.72
C MET A 49 -6.08 -7.86 -14.49
N LYS A 50 -5.34 -8.11 -15.57
CA LYS A 50 -3.94 -8.57 -15.50
C LYS A 50 -2.99 -7.58 -14.81
N GLU A 51 -3.33 -6.30 -14.80
CA GLU A 51 -2.62 -5.21 -14.14
C GLU A 51 -3.43 -4.70 -12.93
N THR A 52 -4.09 -5.64 -12.21
CA THR A 52 -4.84 -5.29 -11.00
C THR A 52 -3.95 -4.60 -9.97
N SER A 53 -4.30 -3.37 -9.62
CA SER A 53 -3.62 -2.57 -8.62
C SER A 53 -4.44 -2.54 -7.32
N GLY A 54 -4.92 -1.39 -6.86
CA GLY A 54 -5.69 -1.28 -5.64
C GLY A 54 -6.97 -2.13 -5.59
N ILE A 55 -7.34 -2.57 -4.39
CA ILE A 55 -8.58 -3.31 -4.12
C ILE A 55 -9.31 -2.74 -2.91
N ILE A 56 -10.65 -2.87 -2.89
CA ILE A 56 -11.48 -2.73 -1.69
C ILE A 56 -12.43 -3.94 -1.57
N PHE A 57 -12.84 -4.24 -0.34
CA PHE A 57 -13.86 -5.23 -0.05
C PHE A 57 -15.11 -4.53 0.48
N SER A 58 -16.07 -4.28 -0.41
CA SER A 58 -17.26 -3.50 -0.14
C SER A 58 -18.54 -4.31 -0.34
N ALA A 59 -19.43 -4.29 0.65
CA ALA A 59 -20.71 -5.00 0.63
C ALA A 59 -20.58 -6.49 0.21
N GLY A 60 -19.54 -7.17 0.70
CA GLY A 60 -19.30 -8.59 0.44
C GLY A 60 -18.72 -8.92 -0.93
N ASN A 61 -18.26 -7.93 -1.68
CA ASN A 61 -17.63 -8.09 -2.99
C ASN A 61 -16.25 -7.43 -3.04
N VAL A 62 -15.38 -7.99 -3.85
CA VAL A 62 -14.11 -7.35 -4.20
C VAL A 62 -14.34 -6.34 -5.33
N TRP A 63 -13.74 -5.18 -5.22
CA TRP A 63 -13.64 -4.20 -6.28
C TRP A 63 -12.18 -3.91 -6.53
N THR A 64 -11.81 -3.72 -7.79
CA THR A 64 -10.45 -3.42 -8.19
C THR A 64 -10.41 -2.43 -9.34
N ILE A 65 -9.23 -1.93 -9.59
CA ILE A 65 -8.84 -1.07 -10.71
C ILE A 65 -7.62 -1.70 -11.40
N ASN A 66 -7.38 -1.34 -12.65
CA ASN A 66 -6.10 -1.62 -13.29
C ASN A 66 -5.17 -0.42 -13.14
N ASP A 67 -3.89 -0.69 -13.11
CA ASP A 67 -2.79 0.25 -13.22
C ASP A 67 -2.83 1.01 -14.58
N SER A 68 -1.77 1.64 -14.95
CA SER A 68 -1.63 2.64 -16.01
C SER A 68 -2.12 2.21 -17.41
N GLY A 69 -2.56 3.23 -18.17
CA GLY A 69 -2.81 3.10 -19.62
C GLY A 69 -4.09 2.37 -20.03
N GLY A 70 -4.93 2.00 -19.07
CA GLY A 70 -6.22 1.38 -19.31
C GLY A 70 -7.36 2.39 -19.43
N GLU A 71 -8.59 1.88 -19.52
CA GLU A 71 -9.80 2.68 -19.43
C GLU A 71 -10.02 3.15 -17.97
N ALA A 72 -10.68 4.30 -17.79
CA ALA A 72 -11.04 4.80 -16.46
C ALA A 72 -12.21 3.99 -15.89
N GLU A 73 -11.98 2.75 -15.53
CA GLU A 73 -12.97 1.75 -15.11
C GLU A 73 -12.64 1.16 -13.74
N ILE A 74 -13.67 0.98 -12.90
CA ILE A 74 -13.61 0.21 -11.66
C ILE A 74 -14.38 -1.08 -11.88
N TYR A 75 -13.84 -2.20 -11.45
CA TYR A 75 -14.39 -3.54 -11.64
C TYR A 75 -14.90 -4.12 -10.33
N LYS A 76 -16.17 -4.53 -10.31
CA LYS A 76 -16.73 -5.36 -9.25
C LYS A 76 -16.62 -6.82 -9.64
N ILE A 77 -16.12 -7.63 -8.74
CA ILE A 77 -15.75 -9.02 -8.99
C ILE A 77 -16.64 -9.94 -8.18
N ASP A 78 -17.12 -10.99 -8.83
CA ASP A 78 -17.70 -12.12 -8.14
C ASP A 78 -16.62 -12.89 -7.38
N LYS A 79 -16.79 -13.01 -6.07
CA LYS A 79 -15.78 -13.59 -5.17
C LYS A 79 -15.53 -15.08 -5.37
N GLU A 80 -16.47 -15.83 -6.00
CA GLU A 80 -16.35 -17.27 -6.20
C GLU A 80 -15.67 -17.61 -7.52
N THR A 81 -15.94 -16.78 -8.55
CA THR A 81 -15.47 -17.03 -9.91
C THR A 81 -14.33 -16.12 -10.34
N GLY A 82 -14.12 -14.97 -9.66
CA GLY A 82 -13.17 -13.95 -10.07
C GLY A 82 -13.55 -13.18 -11.33
N MET A 83 -14.79 -13.37 -11.81
CA MET A 83 -15.29 -12.73 -13.02
C MET A 83 -15.84 -11.33 -12.73
N VAL A 84 -15.67 -10.41 -13.68
CA VAL A 84 -16.27 -9.07 -13.59
C VAL A 84 -17.79 -9.16 -13.73
N ILE A 85 -18.49 -8.77 -12.66
CA ILE A 85 -19.97 -8.71 -12.63
C ILE A 85 -20.53 -7.30 -12.82
N GLN A 86 -19.70 -6.28 -12.64
CA GLN A 86 -20.08 -4.89 -12.86
C GLN A 86 -18.86 -4.03 -13.21
N LYS A 87 -19.06 -3.04 -14.09
CA LYS A 87 -18.09 -2.00 -14.44
C LYS A 87 -18.65 -0.63 -14.14
N VAL A 88 -17.85 0.23 -13.50
CA VAL A 88 -18.15 1.64 -13.28
C VAL A 88 -17.16 2.46 -14.11
N ILE A 89 -17.67 3.24 -15.06
CA ILE A 89 -16.90 4.04 -16.00
C ILE A 89 -16.95 5.50 -15.57
N LEU A 90 -15.79 6.13 -15.44
CA LEU A 90 -15.68 7.54 -15.16
C LEU A 90 -15.70 8.36 -16.45
N LEU A 91 -16.83 9.05 -16.73
CA LEU A 91 -17.00 9.85 -17.95
C LEU A 91 -16.06 11.05 -18.04
N ASN A 92 -15.66 11.59 -16.90
CA ASN A 92 -14.72 12.71 -16.78
C ASN A 92 -13.36 12.29 -16.20
N GLY A 93 -13.06 10.98 -16.21
CA GLY A 93 -11.82 10.40 -15.76
C GLY A 93 -10.90 9.98 -16.90
N SER A 94 -9.64 9.80 -16.58
CA SER A 94 -8.65 9.10 -17.40
C SER A 94 -7.85 8.20 -16.46
N ASN A 95 -7.38 7.07 -16.94
CA ASN A 95 -6.41 6.27 -16.23
C ASN A 95 -5.03 6.62 -16.81
N VAL A 96 -4.31 7.52 -16.13
CA VAL A 96 -2.92 7.84 -16.48
C VAL A 96 -1.98 6.88 -15.75
N ASP A 97 -2.19 6.74 -14.42
CA ASP A 97 -1.40 5.89 -13.56
C ASP A 97 -2.20 5.64 -12.27
N TRP A 98 -3.24 4.78 -12.37
CA TRP A 98 -4.11 4.45 -11.25
C TRP A 98 -3.44 3.41 -10.36
N GLU A 99 -3.30 3.72 -9.07
CA GLU A 99 -2.54 2.89 -8.16
C GLU A 99 -3.40 2.25 -7.07
N ASP A 100 -4.25 3.03 -6.41
CA ASP A 100 -5.03 2.48 -5.29
C ASP A 100 -6.46 3.02 -5.24
N ILE A 101 -7.33 2.29 -4.53
CA ILE A 101 -8.73 2.59 -4.35
C ILE A 101 -9.09 2.45 -2.87
N THR A 102 -9.84 3.40 -2.34
CA THR A 102 -10.38 3.33 -0.97
C THR A 102 -11.82 3.81 -0.93
N GLU A 103 -12.51 3.61 0.18
CA GLU A 103 -13.90 4.04 0.34
C GLU A 103 -14.20 4.58 1.73
N ASP A 104 -15.28 5.34 1.81
CA ASP A 104 -15.99 5.58 3.06
C ASP A 104 -17.47 5.19 2.92
N GLU A 105 -18.29 5.55 3.88
CA GLU A 105 -19.72 5.25 3.85
C GLU A 105 -20.40 5.72 2.56
N ASN A 106 -20.02 6.90 2.04
CA ASN A 106 -20.71 7.61 0.97
C ASN A 106 -19.99 7.64 -0.37
N TYR A 107 -18.68 7.41 -0.40
CA TYR A 107 -17.84 7.62 -1.57
C TYR A 107 -16.82 6.50 -1.78
N ILE A 108 -16.47 6.29 -3.05
CA ILE A 108 -15.28 5.56 -3.48
C ILE A 108 -14.26 6.61 -3.97
N TYR A 109 -12.98 6.40 -3.66
CA TYR A 109 -11.87 7.26 -4.05
C TYR A 109 -10.87 6.43 -4.85
N VAL A 110 -10.52 6.89 -6.05
CA VAL A 110 -9.52 6.25 -6.92
C VAL A 110 -8.35 7.20 -7.11
N GLY A 111 -7.16 6.73 -6.81
CA GLY A 111 -5.93 7.48 -6.92
C GLY A 111 -5.30 7.36 -8.30
N ASP A 112 -5.26 8.45 -9.07
CA ASP A 112 -4.50 8.61 -10.31
C ASP A 112 -3.24 9.42 -9.97
N PHE A 113 -2.28 8.76 -9.34
CA PHE A 113 -1.17 9.43 -8.71
C PHE A 113 0.17 8.68 -8.78
N GLY A 114 0.24 7.56 -9.47
CA GLY A 114 1.50 6.91 -9.80
C GLY A 114 2.41 7.88 -10.54
N ASN A 115 3.70 7.81 -10.28
CA ASN A 115 4.66 8.79 -10.79
C ASN A 115 6.07 8.17 -10.87
N ASN A 116 6.15 6.99 -11.46
CA ASN A 116 7.39 6.20 -11.59
C ASN A 116 8.58 6.99 -12.17
N ASP A 117 8.30 7.98 -13.03
CA ASP A 117 9.32 8.83 -13.66
C ASP A 117 9.62 10.10 -12.87
N GLY A 118 8.85 10.42 -11.82
CA GLY A 118 9.06 11.60 -10.97
C GLY A 118 8.69 12.92 -11.61
N ASN A 119 8.03 12.96 -12.75
CA ASN A 119 7.81 14.15 -13.56
C ASN A 119 6.33 14.59 -13.65
N ARG A 120 5.38 13.83 -13.10
CA ARG A 120 3.95 14.16 -13.13
C ARG A 120 3.60 15.40 -12.30
N LYS A 121 2.70 16.22 -12.85
CA LYS A 121 2.17 17.46 -12.26
C LYS A 121 0.65 17.48 -12.14
N ASP A 122 0.01 16.38 -12.49
CA ASP A 122 -1.43 16.22 -12.64
C ASP A 122 -2.01 15.15 -11.70
N LEU A 123 -1.32 14.92 -10.57
CA LEU A 123 -1.73 13.93 -9.57
C LEU A 123 -3.11 14.27 -9.01
N LYS A 124 -3.98 13.26 -8.92
CA LYS A 124 -5.37 13.49 -8.49
C LYS A 124 -6.00 12.26 -7.86
N VAL A 125 -7.10 12.50 -7.17
CA VAL A 125 -8.01 11.46 -6.69
C VAL A 125 -9.40 11.73 -7.27
N TYR A 126 -10.00 10.72 -7.86
CA TYR A 126 -11.38 10.72 -8.29
C TYR A 126 -12.31 10.34 -7.14
N LYS A 127 -13.29 11.17 -6.82
CA LYS A 127 -14.28 10.97 -5.77
C LYS A 127 -15.63 10.62 -6.39
N ILE A 128 -16.08 9.36 -6.23
CA ILE A 128 -17.29 8.81 -6.82
C ILE A 128 -18.35 8.63 -5.73
N ALA A 129 -19.55 9.19 -5.92
CA ALA A 129 -20.63 9.03 -4.96
C ALA A 129 -21.28 7.65 -5.08
N LYS A 130 -21.30 6.86 -4.00
CA LYS A 130 -21.93 5.52 -3.99
C LYS A 130 -23.42 5.53 -4.32
N LYS A 131 -24.12 6.63 -4.02
CA LYS A 131 -25.53 6.81 -4.40
C LYS A 131 -25.79 6.82 -5.91
N ASP A 132 -24.75 7.12 -6.71
CA ASP A 132 -24.83 7.13 -8.17
C ASP A 132 -24.60 5.74 -8.77
N LEU A 133 -24.19 4.77 -7.93
CA LEU A 133 -24.04 3.38 -8.31
C LEU A 133 -25.40 2.66 -8.26
N SER A 134 -25.61 1.79 -9.22
CA SER A 134 -26.82 0.96 -9.34
C SER A 134 -26.42 -0.52 -9.51
N ASN A 135 -27.40 -1.41 -9.60
CA ASN A 135 -27.15 -2.84 -9.84
C ASN A 135 -26.98 -3.22 -11.32
N LYS A 136 -26.80 -2.22 -12.22
CA LYS A 136 -26.56 -2.48 -13.64
C LYS A 136 -25.14 -3.01 -13.84
N LYS A 137 -24.97 -3.88 -14.84
CA LYS A 137 -23.64 -4.43 -15.18
C LYS A 137 -22.64 -3.38 -15.65
N LYS A 138 -23.12 -2.29 -16.25
CA LYS A 138 -22.33 -1.13 -16.69
C LYS A 138 -22.97 0.13 -16.16
N ILE A 139 -22.18 0.97 -15.50
CA ILE A 139 -22.60 2.25 -14.92
C ILE A 139 -21.61 3.30 -15.41
N GLU A 140 -22.14 4.45 -15.78
CA GLU A 140 -21.36 5.62 -16.19
C GLU A 140 -21.63 6.74 -15.20
N VAL A 141 -20.55 7.30 -14.62
CA VAL A 141 -20.64 8.33 -13.59
C VAL A 141 -19.64 9.46 -13.84
N ASN A 142 -19.89 10.62 -13.22
CA ASN A 142 -18.90 11.68 -13.11
C ASN A 142 -18.34 11.69 -11.69
N ALA A 143 -17.03 11.86 -11.57
CA ALA A 143 -16.34 11.98 -10.30
C ALA A 143 -16.06 13.44 -9.93
N GLY A 144 -16.08 13.76 -8.66
CA GLY A 144 -15.41 14.94 -8.15
C GLY A 144 -13.90 14.76 -8.23
N ILE A 145 -13.14 15.83 -8.48
CA ILE A 145 -11.69 15.75 -8.67
C ILE A 145 -10.99 16.46 -7.52
N ILE A 146 -10.03 15.78 -6.89
CA ILE A 146 -9.14 16.30 -5.84
C ILE A 146 -7.73 16.28 -6.43
N GLU A 147 -7.23 17.43 -6.88
CA GLU A 147 -5.89 17.57 -7.43
C GLU A 147 -4.88 17.86 -6.33
N PHE A 148 -3.67 17.31 -6.43
CA PHE A 148 -2.64 17.63 -5.46
C PHE A 148 -1.24 17.65 -6.07
N SER A 149 -0.31 18.25 -5.34
CA SER A 149 1.13 18.22 -5.61
C SER A 149 1.89 18.09 -4.29
N PHE A 150 3.07 17.49 -4.35
CA PHE A 150 3.97 17.41 -3.19
C PHE A 150 4.72 18.74 -3.04
N LYS A 151 4.59 19.39 -1.87
CA LYS A 151 5.22 20.68 -1.58
C LYS A 151 6.74 20.58 -1.55
N ASP A 152 7.25 19.41 -1.19
CA ASP A 152 8.69 19.12 -1.07
C ASP A 152 9.31 18.60 -2.38
N GLN A 153 8.55 18.37 -3.45
CA GLN A 153 9.07 18.04 -4.77
C GLN A 153 9.56 19.31 -5.48
N GLN A 154 10.87 19.44 -5.64
CA GLN A 154 11.51 20.61 -6.22
C GLN A 154 11.87 20.45 -7.71
N SER A 155 12.01 19.19 -8.17
CA SER A 155 12.30 18.88 -9.57
C SER A 155 11.21 18.00 -10.16
N PHE A 156 10.93 18.25 -11.44
CA PHE A 156 10.04 17.46 -12.29
C PHE A 156 10.79 16.98 -13.54
N GLU A 157 12.10 16.92 -13.47
CA GLU A 157 12.91 16.25 -14.48
C GLU A 157 12.72 14.74 -14.33
N GLU A 158 12.64 14.03 -15.45
CA GLU A 158 12.51 12.57 -15.45
C GLU A 158 13.69 11.94 -14.72
N ASN A 159 13.39 11.14 -13.71
CA ASN A 159 14.36 10.45 -12.88
C ASN A 159 13.83 9.08 -12.48
N LYS A 160 13.60 8.24 -13.46
CA LYS A 160 12.90 6.96 -13.37
C LYS A 160 13.38 6.10 -12.21
N ARG A 161 12.45 5.84 -11.26
CA ARG A 161 12.68 5.00 -10.09
C ARG A 161 13.90 5.39 -9.23
N ASN A 162 14.24 6.68 -9.20
CA ASN A 162 15.34 7.20 -8.39
C ASN A 162 14.92 8.52 -7.71
N HIS A 163 13.75 8.50 -7.09
CA HIS A 163 13.15 9.61 -6.35
C HIS A 163 12.14 9.04 -5.33
N ASN A 164 11.55 9.92 -4.50
CA ASN A 164 10.63 9.57 -3.42
C ASN A 164 9.25 10.25 -3.56
N PHE A 165 8.80 10.48 -4.81
CA PHE A 165 7.54 11.16 -5.14
C PHE A 165 6.60 10.31 -6.00
N ASP A 166 6.74 9.01 -5.91
CA ASP A 166 5.79 8.04 -6.42
C ASP A 166 4.75 7.75 -5.34
N CYS A 167 3.47 7.84 -5.64
CA CYS A 167 2.39 7.60 -4.68
C CYS A 167 1.62 6.37 -5.12
N GLU A 168 1.43 5.43 -4.19
CA GLU A 168 0.89 4.12 -4.55
C GLU A 168 -0.25 3.67 -3.63
N SER A 169 -0.51 4.40 -2.53
CA SER A 169 -1.49 3.93 -1.57
C SER A 169 -2.35 5.05 -1.01
N ILE A 170 -3.62 4.75 -0.74
CA ILE A 170 -4.56 5.71 -0.18
C ILE A 170 -5.53 5.03 0.79
N ILE A 171 -5.78 5.68 1.93
CA ILE A 171 -6.84 5.29 2.84
C ILE A 171 -7.80 6.44 3.12
N SER A 172 -9.04 6.10 3.42
CA SER A 172 -10.05 7.00 3.93
C SER A 172 -10.00 7.03 5.45
N PHE A 173 -9.75 8.20 6.06
CA PHE A 173 -9.66 8.37 7.51
C PHE A 173 -10.39 9.63 7.97
N GLY A 174 -11.53 9.45 8.64
CA GLY A 174 -12.39 10.58 9.04
C GLY A 174 -12.74 11.47 7.84
N ASP A 175 -12.47 12.77 7.95
CA ASP A 175 -12.70 13.76 6.87
C ASP A 175 -11.50 13.91 5.93
N SER A 176 -10.48 13.06 6.06
CA SER A 176 -9.23 13.14 5.30
C SER A 176 -9.00 11.89 4.46
N LEU A 177 -8.20 12.07 3.41
CA LEU A 177 -7.48 11.01 2.74
C LEU A 177 -6.05 11.02 3.28
N ILE A 178 -5.52 9.83 3.58
CA ILE A 178 -4.12 9.64 3.92
C ILE A 178 -3.48 8.84 2.80
N LEU A 179 -2.35 9.33 2.29
CA LEU A 179 -1.61 8.72 1.19
C LEU A 179 -0.26 8.22 1.70
N PHE A 180 0.22 7.15 1.09
CA PHE A 180 1.57 6.62 1.35
C PHE A 180 2.34 6.55 0.04
N SER A 181 3.60 7.05 0.06
CA SER A 181 4.46 7.03 -1.12
C SER A 181 5.23 5.72 -1.25
N LYS A 182 5.56 5.35 -2.49
CA LYS A 182 6.50 4.30 -2.86
C LYS A 182 7.85 4.93 -3.13
N ASN A 183 8.69 4.96 -2.11
CA ASN A 183 9.99 5.64 -2.22
C ASN A 183 11.02 4.71 -2.88
N TRP A 184 11.34 4.99 -4.11
CA TRP A 184 12.32 4.21 -4.87
C TRP A 184 13.75 4.41 -4.38
N GLU A 185 14.10 5.66 -3.97
CA GLU A 185 15.47 6.03 -3.60
C GLU A 185 15.86 5.52 -2.21
N ASP A 186 14.99 5.76 -1.20
CA ASP A 186 15.33 5.48 0.21
C ASP A 186 14.59 4.28 0.83
N ARG A 187 13.69 3.62 0.06
CA ARG A 187 12.90 2.44 0.48
C ARG A 187 12.03 2.68 1.72
N LYS A 188 11.71 3.94 1.99
CA LYS A 188 10.77 4.36 3.03
C LYS A 188 9.40 4.62 2.42
N THR A 189 8.44 4.96 3.27
CA THR A 189 7.19 5.56 2.83
C THR A 189 6.95 6.86 3.57
N ARG A 190 6.41 7.84 2.87
CA ARG A 190 5.98 9.12 3.44
C ARG A 190 4.47 9.09 3.56
N MET A 191 3.97 9.45 4.74
CA MET A 191 2.56 9.62 4.99
C MET A 191 2.17 11.07 4.74
N TYR A 192 1.17 11.29 3.88
CA TYR A 192 0.60 12.60 3.57
C TYR A 192 -0.87 12.63 3.96
N ARG A 193 -1.39 13.82 4.24
CA ARG A 193 -2.81 14.00 4.53
C ARG A 193 -3.40 15.12 3.68
N MET A 194 -4.61 14.92 3.14
CA MET A 194 -5.37 15.94 2.44
C MET A 194 -6.88 15.81 2.69
N SER A 195 -7.63 16.87 2.36
CA SER A 195 -9.09 16.89 2.46
C SER A 195 -9.75 15.99 1.43
N LYS A 196 -10.90 15.42 1.76
CA LYS A 196 -11.83 14.72 0.85
C LYS A 196 -12.67 15.66 -0.03
N THR A 197 -12.54 16.98 0.14
CA THR A 197 -13.30 17.96 -0.65
C THR A 197 -12.64 18.16 -2.01
N PRO A 198 -13.37 18.10 -3.14
CA PRO A 198 -12.83 18.44 -4.44
C PRO A 198 -12.16 19.81 -4.46
N GLY A 199 -10.99 19.92 -5.08
CA GLY A 199 -10.18 21.14 -5.09
C GLY A 199 -8.72 20.85 -5.40
N LYS A 200 -7.85 21.85 -5.18
CA LYS A 200 -6.39 21.75 -5.42
C LYS A 200 -5.62 21.93 -4.11
N TYR A 201 -4.70 21.02 -3.85
CA TYR A 201 -3.96 20.97 -2.59
C TYR A 201 -2.45 20.89 -2.84
N GLN A 202 -1.68 21.53 -1.97
CA GLN A 202 -0.25 21.26 -1.82
C GLN A 202 -0.07 20.52 -0.49
N ILE A 203 0.40 19.29 -0.57
CA ILE A 203 0.57 18.43 0.59
C ILE A 203 2.05 18.28 0.95
N GLN A 204 2.32 18.10 2.23
CA GLN A 204 3.66 17.81 2.74
C GLN A 204 3.62 16.57 3.61
N PRO A 205 4.73 15.84 3.73
CA PRO A 205 4.75 14.65 4.56
C PRO A 205 4.50 15.01 6.03
N VAL A 206 3.60 14.27 6.68
CA VAL A 206 3.34 14.38 8.12
C VAL A 206 4.24 13.43 8.91
N GLU A 207 4.66 12.33 8.27
CA GLU A 207 5.58 11.35 8.83
C GLU A 207 6.36 10.65 7.73
N VAL A 208 7.54 10.14 8.08
CA VAL A 208 8.36 9.23 7.27
C VAL A 208 8.56 7.95 8.05
N PHE A 209 8.15 6.82 7.46
CA PHE A 209 8.27 5.49 8.05
C PHE A 209 9.27 4.66 7.24
N ASP A 210 10.21 4.03 7.95
CA ASP A 210 11.19 3.13 7.32
C ASP A 210 10.56 1.76 7.07
N ALA A 211 10.01 1.61 5.88
CA ALA A 211 9.40 0.35 5.46
C ALA A 211 10.42 -0.69 5.04
N ASP A 212 11.68 -0.33 4.82
CA ASP A 212 12.71 -1.19 4.23
C ASP A 212 12.17 -1.94 2.99
N GLY A 213 11.47 -1.20 2.12
CA GLY A 213 10.81 -1.75 0.93
C GLY A 213 9.88 -0.74 0.25
N LEU A 214 9.22 -1.17 -0.79
CA LEU A 214 8.30 -0.38 -1.60
C LEU A 214 6.86 -0.67 -1.17
N VAL A 215 6.17 0.32 -0.61
CA VAL A 215 4.74 0.22 -0.24
C VAL A 215 3.89 0.48 -1.47
N THR A 216 2.93 -0.41 -1.76
CA THR A 216 2.10 -0.39 -2.97
C THR A 216 0.60 -0.30 -2.68
N GLY A 217 0.15 -0.64 -1.48
CA GLY A 217 -1.27 -0.57 -1.14
C GLY A 217 -1.48 -0.39 0.36
N ALA A 218 -2.65 0.13 0.74
CA ALA A 218 -3.01 0.35 2.13
C ALA A 218 -4.52 0.22 2.35
N ASP A 219 -4.92 -0.21 3.55
CA ASP A 219 -6.31 -0.11 3.99
C ASP A 219 -6.42 0.06 5.50
N PHE A 220 -7.45 0.74 5.95
CA PHE A 220 -7.70 1.06 7.35
C PHE A 220 -9.05 0.53 7.83
N ASN A 221 -9.03 -0.31 8.85
CA ASN A 221 -10.24 -0.75 9.54
C ASN A 221 -10.53 0.15 10.74
N ALA A 222 -11.54 1.01 10.61
CA ALA A 222 -11.91 1.95 11.66
C ALA A 222 -12.44 1.28 12.94
N THR A 223 -13.10 0.12 12.82
CA THR A 223 -13.64 -0.64 13.96
C THR A 223 -12.51 -1.26 14.79
N LEU A 224 -11.53 -1.86 14.11
CA LEU A 224 -10.37 -2.47 14.74
C LEU A 224 -9.28 -1.47 15.08
N LYS A 225 -9.33 -0.25 14.53
CA LYS A 225 -8.26 0.77 14.55
C LYS A 225 -6.93 0.21 14.05
N LYS A 226 -6.99 -0.61 13.00
CA LYS A 226 -5.83 -1.26 12.41
C LYS A 226 -5.60 -0.76 11.00
N LEU A 227 -4.37 -0.34 10.73
CA LEU A 227 -3.87 -0.04 9.39
C LEU A 227 -3.09 -1.24 8.88
N VAL A 228 -3.28 -1.58 7.62
CA VAL A 228 -2.41 -2.51 6.89
C VAL A 228 -1.76 -1.79 5.73
N LEU A 229 -0.48 -2.12 5.50
CA LEU A 229 0.23 -1.72 4.29
C LEU A 229 0.73 -2.99 3.62
N ILE A 230 0.70 -3.04 2.29
CA ILE A 230 1.33 -4.09 1.50
C ILE A 230 2.44 -3.49 0.65
N GLY A 231 3.37 -4.31 0.24
CA GLY A 231 4.44 -3.91 -0.65
C GLY A 231 5.43 -5.04 -0.87
N TYR A 232 6.58 -4.72 -1.45
CA TYR A 232 7.63 -5.70 -1.68
C TYR A 232 9.03 -5.12 -1.50
N LYS A 233 9.97 -6.00 -1.16
CA LYS A 233 11.41 -5.73 -1.17
C LYS A 233 12.08 -6.80 -2.03
N ASP A 234 12.78 -6.38 -3.08
CA ASP A 234 13.46 -7.29 -4.02
C ASP A 234 12.52 -8.40 -4.55
N TYR A 235 11.30 -8.01 -4.92
CA TYR A 235 10.19 -8.87 -5.36
C TYR A 235 9.71 -9.87 -4.32
N MET A 236 10.02 -9.67 -3.04
CA MET A 236 9.47 -10.43 -1.93
C MET A 236 8.39 -9.61 -1.25
N PRO A 237 7.11 -10.01 -1.33
CA PRO A 237 6.03 -9.28 -0.71
C PRO A 237 6.12 -9.27 0.81
N PHE A 238 5.61 -8.20 1.40
CA PHE A 238 5.39 -8.07 2.83
C PHE A 238 4.04 -7.42 3.14
N ILE A 239 3.51 -7.70 4.32
CA ILE A 239 2.35 -7.00 4.88
C ILE A 239 2.77 -6.40 6.21
N PHE A 240 2.49 -5.11 6.42
CA PHE A 240 2.51 -4.50 7.74
C PHE A 240 1.13 -4.54 8.37
N LEU A 241 1.07 -4.87 9.65
CA LEU A 241 -0.09 -4.66 10.51
C LEU A 241 0.31 -3.65 11.59
N ILE A 242 -0.38 -2.53 11.63
CA ILE A 242 -0.19 -1.46 12.58
C ILE A 242 -1.42 -1.39 13.49
N ASN A 243 -1.24 -1.68 14.77
CA ASN A 243 -2.29 -1.62 15.78
C ASN A 243 -2.50 -0.18 16.28
N ASP A 244 -3.72 0.12 16.71
CA ASP A 244 -4.12 1.40 17.32
C ASP A 244 -3.74 2.63 16.48
N PHE A 245 -3.84 2.52 15.15
CA PHE A 245 -3.60 3.64 14.26
C PHE A 245 -4.63 4.75 14.46
N ASP A 246 -4.15 5.95 14.72
CA ASP A 246 -4.96 7.14 15.04
C ASP A 246 -5.03 8.16 13.90
N GLY A 247 -4.42 7.82 12.76
CA GLY A 247 -4.31 8.70 11.60
C GLY A 247 -3.23 9.78 11.71
N GLU A 248 -2.52 9.89 12.82
CA GLU A 248 -1.52 10.93 13.06
C GLU A 248 -0.09 10.41 12.91
N THR A 249 0.19 9.21 13.45
CA THR A 249 1.55 8.67 13.47
C THR A 249 1.58 7.15 13.52
N LEU A 250 2.64 6.58 12.95
CA LEU A 250 3.03 5.18 13.10
C LEU A 250 4.01 4.99 14.27
N LYS A 251 4.65 6.07 14.69
CA LYS A 251 5.65 6.04 15.75
C LYS A 251 5.04 5.65 17.10
N GLY A 252 5.66 4.68 17.76
CA GLY A 252 5.21 4.18 19.06
C GLY A 252 4.01 3.25 19.01
N LYS A 253 3.55 2.88 17.82
CA LYS A 253 2.53 1.85 17.64
C LYS A 253 3.16 0.46 17.70
N GLU A 254 2.34 -0.55 18.03
CA GLU A 254 2.72 -1.94 17.87
C GLU A 254 2.59 -2.32 16.39
N ILE A 255 3.71 -2.64 15.77
CA ILE A 255 3.80 -2.92 14.33
C ILE A 255 4.39 -4.30 14.10
N TYR A 256 3.75 -5.08 13.24
CA TYR A 256 4.26 -6.35 12.72
C TYR A 256 4.50 -6.22 11.23
N ARG A 257 5.63 -6.78 10.75
CA ARG A 257 5.93 -6.98 9.33
C ARG A 257 5.96 -8.48 9.04
N PHE A 258 5.04 -8.93 8.21
CA PHE A 258 4.96 -10.32 7.74
C PHE A 258 5.63 -10.43 6.37
N ASN A 259 6.78 -11.09 6.29
CA ASN A 259 7.45 -11.37 5.02
C ASN A 259 6.86 -12.62 4.38
N LEU A 260 6.36 -12.53 3.16
CA LEU A 260 5.69 -13.60 2.43
C LEU A 260 6.68 -14.32 1.49
N PHE A 261 7.77 -14.86 2.03
CA PHE A 261 8.91 -15.35 1.25
C PHE A 261 8.57 -16.49 0.26
N LYS A 262 7.46 -17.23 0.49
CA LYS A 262 6.95 -18.24 -0.45
C LYS A 262 6.25 -17.64 -1.67
N MET A 263 6.03 -16.33 -1.68
CA MET A 263 5.47 -15.58 -2.78
C MET A 263 6.51 -14.69 -3.50
N LYS A 264 7.79 -15.02 -3.36
CA LYS A 264 8.85 -14.30 -4.07
C LYS A 264 8.55 -14.27 -5.58
N ASP A 265 8.84 -13.12 -6.21
CA ASP A 265 8.60 -12.81 -7.61
C ASP A 265 7.12 -12.57 -7.96
N SER A 266 6.22 -12.49 -6.96
CA SER A 266 4.89 -11.93 -7.14
C SER A 266 4.93 -10.42 -6.95
N GLN A 267 4.12 -9.71 -7.70
CA GLN A 267 3.93 -8.28 -7.61
C GLN A 267 2.64 -8.05 -6.82
N ALA A 268 2.76 -7.84 -5.51
CA ALA A 268 1.63 -7.58 -4.63
C ALA A 268 1.34 -6.08 -4.64
N GLU A 269 0.10 -5.69 -4.97
CA GLU A 269 -0.25 -4.29 -5.19
C GLU A 269 -1.36 -3.80 -4.25
N GLY A 270 -2.56 -4.32 -4.33
CA GLY A 270 -3.67 -3.86 -3.49
C GLY A 270 -3.89 -4.70 -2.23
N ILE A 271 -4.40 -4.08 -1.16
CA ILE A 271 -4.79 -4.76 0.08
C ILE A 271 -6.08 -4.17 0.64
N ALA A 272 -6.98 -5.01 1.14
CA ALA A 272 -8.24 -4.58 1.74
C ALA A 272 -8.61 -5.44 2.95
N TRP A 273 -9.13 -4.81 4.00
CA TRP A 273 -9.80 -5.53 5.08
C TRP A 273 -11.07 -6.21 4.57
N SER A 274 -11.26 -7.48 4.88
CA SER A 274 -12.47 -8.24 4.54
C SER A 274 -13.36 -8.46 5.75
N THR A 275 -13.21 -9.57 6.45
CA THR A 275 -14.02 -9.93 7.61
C THR A 275 -13.15 -10.23 8.82
N GLY A 276 -13.54 -9.74 10.00
CA GLY A 276 -12.76 -9.95 11.23
C GLY A 276 -11.35 -9.38 11.10
N GLU A 277 -10.35 -10.21 11.36
CA GLU A 277 -8.92 -9.87 11.26
C GLU A 277 -8.27 -10.44 9.98
N THR A 278 -9.04 -10.49 8.90
CA THR A 278 -8.59 -11.02 7.60
C THR A 278 -8.50 -9.90 6.58
N VAL A 279 -7.45 -9.93 5.79
CA VAL A 279 -7.27 -9.05 4.63
C VAL A 279 -7.25 -9.88 3.35
N LEU A 280 -7.69 -9.25 2.26
CA LEU A 280 -7.46 -9.69 0.90
C LEU A 280 -6.36 -8.84 0.30
N PHE A 281 -5.55 -9.43 -0.58
CA PHE A 281 -4.57 -8.67 -1.35
C PHE A 281 -4.45 -9.22 -2.77
N SER A 282 -4.18 -8.33 -3.72
CA SER A 282 -4.02 -8.68 -5.14
C SER A 282 -2.56 -8.86 -5.52
N THR A 283 -2.35 -9.65 -6.56
CA THR A 283 -1.09 -9.73 -7.28
C THR A 283 -1.35 -9.52 -8.77
N GLU A 284 -0.50 -8.74 -9.41
CA GLU A 284 -0.51 -8.59 -10.86
C GLU A 284 -0.02 -9.85 -11.58
N GLN A 285 -0.31 -9.90 -12.89
CA GLN A 285 0.28 -10.90 -13.75
C GLN A 285 1.78 -10.63 -13.95
N THR A 286 2.59 -11.62 -13.60
CA THR A 286 4.02 -11.63 -13.86
C THR A 286 4.38 -12.83 -14.76
N LYS A 287 5.66 -13.04 -15.02
CA LYS A 287 6.12 -14.26 -15.71
C LYS A 287 5.86 -15.54 -14.91
N THR A 288 5.74 -15.42 -13.58
CA THR A 288 5.66 -16.55 -12.64
C THR A 288 4.30 -16.67 -11.98
N TYR A 289 3.56 -15.57 -11.85
CA TYR A 289 2.26 -15.51 -11.20
C TYR A 289 1.18 -15.01 -12.16
N LEU A 290 -0.03 -15.56 -12.01
CA LEU A 290 -1.23 -15.00 -12.61
C LEU A 290 -1.77 -13.88 -11.72
N GLN A 291 -2.64 -13.05 -12.29
CA GLN A 291 -3.41 -12.08 -11.54
C GLN A 291 -4.41 -12.79 -10.60
N GLN A 292 -4.27 -12.58 -9.30
CA GLN A 292 -5.00 -13.33 -8.27
C GLN A 292 -5.30 -12.46 -7.07
N VAL A 293 -6.29 -12.87 -6.29
CA VAL A 293 -6.54 -12.35 -4.95
C VAL A 293 -6.24 -13.47 -3.95
N PHE A 294 -5.54 -13.11 -2.88
CA PHE A 294 -5.19 -13.98 -1.76
C PHE A 294 -5.84 -13.50 -0.48
N GLU A 295 -6.01 -14.43 0.46
CA GLU A 295 -6.52 -14.16 1.80
C GLU A 295 -5.40 -14.36 2.83
N PHE A 296 -5.26 -13.39 3.77
CA PHE A 296 -4.33 -13.47 4.88
C PHE A 296 -5.05 -13.19 6.21
N ASP A 297 -5.09 -14.21 7.08
CA ASP A 297 -5.78 -14.19 8.36
C ASP A 297 -4.76 -14.01 9.51
N PHE A 298 -4.75 -12.82 10.10
CA PHE A 298 -3.81 -12.48 11.18
C PHE A 298 -4.02 -13.34 12.42
N GLN A 299 -5.26 -13.73 12.77
CA GLN A 299 -5.51 -14.56 13.95
C GLN A 299 -4.89 -15.95 13.79
N LYS A 300 -5.00 -16.55 12.60
CA LYS A 300 -4.33 -17.83 12.31
C LYS A 300 -2.83 -17.71 12.43
N VAL A 301 -2.25 -16.60 11.93
CA VAL A 301 -0.81 -16.38 12.00
C VAL A 301 -0.35 -16.19 13.43
N PHE A 302 -1.00 -15.36 14.23
CA PHE A 302 -0.67 -15.18 15.64
C PHE A 302 -0.81 -16.47 16.45
N LYS A 303 -1.85 -17.25 16.19
CA LYS A 303 -2.00 -18.57 16.82
C LYS A 303 -0.85 -19.52 16.51
N ILE A 304 -0.34 -19.52 15.27
CA ILE A 304 0.84 -20.32 14.88
C ILE A 304 2.09 -19.83 15.64
N MET A 305 2.19 -18.52 15.89
CA MET A 305 3.28 -17.92 16.65
C MET A 305 3.17 -18.12 18.17
N GLY A 306 2.08 -18.70 18.67
CA GLY A 306 1.83 -18.89 20.11
C GLY A 306 1.42 -17.58 20.84
N LYS A 307 0.87 -16.63 20.11
CA LYS A 307 0.37 -15.33 20.61
C LYS A 307 -1.14 -15.28 20.64
#